data_d8070bde18ac39a591de9ce2568a6d9a
#
_entry.id   d8070bde18ac39a591de9ce2568a6d9a
#
_cell.length_a   1.000
_cell.length_b   1.000
_cell.length_c   1.000
_cell.angle_alpha   90.00
_cell.angle_beta   90.00
_cell.angle_gamma   90.00
#
_symmetry.space_group_name_H-M   'P 1'
#
loop_
_entity.id
_entity.type
_entity.pdbx_description
1 polymer ?
#
loop_
_entity_poly.entity_id
_entity_poly.type
_entity_poly.pdbx_seq_one_letter_code
_entity_poly.pdbx_strand_id
1 'polypeptide(L)'
;MIRYSSAAVRAVHRQEQDEARQLLDSAGELLREIDGDLAEHERLLHAGFVHDAQKEFAEGCITLALICEKALPGPETLGISNASYLDGLGESVGELRRYILDSLRREDLSRCEEMLTVMDAIYGVLLTMDFPELLAHGLRHTTDTIRGVIERTRGDLTVSLRQRKLKARLNDLG
;
A
#
# COMPACT_ATOMS: atom_id res chain seq x y z
N MET A 1 11.02 9.26 -10.85
CA MET A 1 9.74 8.98 -10.28
C MET A 1 9.79 7.80 -9.29
N ILE A 2 10.03 6.54 -9.66
CA ILE A 2 10.08 5.34 -8.76
C ILE A 2 10.91 5.60 -7.49
N ARG A 3 12.08 6.25 -7.61
CA ARG A 3 12.91 6.60 -6.44
C ARG A 3 12.21 7.52 -5.43
N TYR A 4 11.40 8.46 -5.91
CA TYR A 4 10.63 9.35 -5.05
C TYR A 4 9.51 8.59 -4.34
N SER A 5 8.77 7.74 -5.06
CA SER A 5 7.71 6.91 -4.49
C SER A 5 8.24 5.97 -3.40
N SER A 6 9.31 5.23 -3.70
CA SER A 6 9.95 4.35 -2.70
C SER A 6 10.57 5.12 -1.53
N ALA A 7 11.06 6.35 -1.74
CA ALA A 7 11.54 7.20 -0.65
C ALA A 7 10.39 7.70 0.23
N ALA A 8 9.24 8.05 -0.38
CA ALA A 8 8.05 8.46 0.33
C ALA A 8 7.50 7.35 1.24
N VAL A 9 7.41 6.12 0.75
CA VAL A 9 7.02 4.95 1.58
C VAL A 9 7.94 4.80 2.79
N ARG A 10 9.24 4.95 2.61
CA ARG A 10 10.19 4.92 3.74
C ARG A 10 9.97 6.07 4.72
N ALA A 11 9.67 7.28 4.24
CA ALA A 11 9.36 8.43 5.09
C ALA A 11 8.05 8.21 5.88
N VAL A 12 7.03 7.60 5.28
CA VAL A 12 5.79 7.21 5.98
C VAL A 12 6.11 6.30 7.18
N HIS A 13 6.94 5.27 6.99
CA HIS A 13 7.32 4.35 8.08
C HIS A 13 8.18 5.00 9.18
N ARG A 14 8.92 6.07 8.83
CA ARG A 14 9.63 6.91 9.82
C ARG A 14 8.72 7.95 10.48
N GLN A 15 7.43 8.01 10.12
CA GLN A 15 6.46 8.99 10.58
C GLN A 15 6.77 10.44 10.12
N GLU A 16 7.53 10.59 9.06
CA GLU A 16 7.91 11.86 8.42
C GLU A 16 6.90 12.22 7.32
N GLN A 17 5.66 12.53 7.74
CA GLN A 17 4.53 12.67 6.81
C GLN A 17 4.70 13.82 5.81
N ASP A 18 5.30 14.93 6.22
CA ASP A 18 5.51 16.08 5.34
C ASP A 18 6.56 15.79 4.28
N GLU A 19 7.65 15.08 4.64
CA GLU A 19 8.64 14.60 3.69
C GLU A 19 8.02 13.61 2.70
N ALA A 20 7.23 12.66 3.21
CA ALA A 20 6.54 11.69 2.35
C ALA A 20 5.64 12.40 1.32
N ARG A 21 4.91 13.42 1.74
CA ARG A 21 4.03 14.22 0.86
C ARG A 21 4.82 14.95 -0.22
N GLN A 22 5.88 15.66 0.15
CA GLN A 22 6.74 16.38 -0.79
C GLN A 22 7.37 15.45 -1.85
N LEU A 23 7.78 14.25 -1.43
CA LEU A 23 8.32 13.25 -2.34
C LEU A 23 7.27 12.73 -3.32
N LEU A 24 6.03 12.50 -2.86
CA LEU A 24 4.92 12.09 -3.74
C LEU A 24 4.47 13.22 -4.66
N ASP A 25 4.45 14.47 -4.19
CA ASP A 25 4.15 15.63 -5.04
C ASP A 25 5.17 15.71 -6.19
N SER A 26 6.47 15.56 -5.89
CA SER A 26 7.54 15.51 -6.90
C SER A 26 7.40 14.32 -7.86
N ALA A 27 6.99 13.16 -7.36
CA ALA A 27 6.72 11.99 -8.20
C ALA A 27 5.55 12.24 -9.15
N GLY A 28 4.46 12.85 -8.66
CA GLY A 28 3.28 13.20 -9.46
C GLY A 28 3.56 14.28 -10.51
N GLU A 29 4.43 15.24 -10.23
CA GLU A 29 4.88 16.23 -11.22
C GLU A 29 5.62 15.57 -12.37
N LEU A 30 6.60 14.71 -12.06
CA LEU A 30 7.33 13.94 -13.08
C LEU A 30 6.43 13.03 -13.90
N LEU A 31 5.38 12.45 -13.29
CA LEU A 31 4.44 11.62 -14.01
C LEU A 31 3.67 12.44 -15.06
N ARG A 32 3.18 13.63 -14.67
CA ARG A 32 2.48 14.54 -15.58
C ARG A 32 3.38 15.04 -16.73
N GLU A 33 4.65 15.30 -16.48
CA GLU A 33 5.63 15.63 -17.51
C GLU A 33 5.80 14.48 -18.51
N ILE A 34 5.98 13.25 -18.00
CA ILE A 34 6.11 12.04 -18.82
C ILE A 34 4.86 11.82 -19.69
N ASP A 35 3.68 11.93 -19.11
CA ASP A 35 2.41 11.75 -19.83
C ASP A 35 2.25 12.82 -20.95
N GLY A 36 2.67 14.06 -20.68
CA GLY A 36 2.71 15.13 -21.69
C GLY A 36 3.66 14.84 -22.84
N ASP A 37 4.88 14.41 -22.55
CA ASP A 37 5.91 14.11 -23.53
C ASP A 37 5.56 12.84 -24.34
N LEU A 38 4.89 11.88 -23.72
CA LEU A 38 4.49 10.61 -24.35
C LEU A 38 3.16 10.68 -25.09
N ALA A 39 2.40 11.79 -25.00
CA ALA A 39 1.11 11.94 -25.66
C ALA A 39 1.17 11.68 -27.19
N GLU A 40 2.30 11.96 -27.81
CA GLU A 40 2.57 11.69 -29.24
C GLU A 40 3.14 10.28 -29.50
N HIS A 41 3.42 9.50 -28.44
CA HIS A 41 4.10 8.20 -28.51
C HIS A 41 3.30 7.08 -27.80
N GLU A 42 2.13 6.75 -28.32
CA GLU A 42 1.18 5.79 -27.76
C GLU A 42 1.82 4.43 -27.36
N ARG A 43 2.80 3.95 -28.15
CA ARG A 43 3.53 2.71 -27.85
C ARG A 43 4.36 2.79 -26.55
N LEU A 44 4.82 3.97 -26.18
CA LEU A 44 5.61 4.19 -24.98
C LEU A 44 4.73 4.40 -23.76
N LEU A 45 3.51 4.96 -23.91
CA LEU A 45 2.53 5.07 -22.85
C LEU A 45 2.10 3.71 -22.28
N HIS A 46 2.06 2.69 -23.16
CA HIS A 46 1.73 1.31 -22.76
C HIS A 46 2.96 0.46 -22.43
N ALA A 47 4.15 1.06 -22.33
CA ALA A 47 5.35 0.34 -21.96
C ALA A 47 5.34 -0.03 -20.48
N GLY A 48 5.84 -1.21 -20.14
CA GLY A 48 5.82 -1.75 -18.78
C GLY A 48 6.45 -0.81 -17.74
N PHE A 49 7.46 -0.01 -18.13
CA PHE A 49 8.10 0.95 -17.20
C PHE A 49 7.16 2.10 -16.76
N VAL A 50 6.21 2.53 -17.61
CA VAL A 50 5.20 3.54 -17.25
C VAL A 50 4.22 2.95 -16.27
N HIS A 51 3.73 1.73 -16.56
CA HIS A 51 2.88 0.99 -15.65
C HIS A 51 3.52 0.79 -14.28
N ASP A 52 4.77 0.31 -14.23
CA ASP A 52 5.51 0.12 -12.99
C ASP A 52 5.68 1.43 -12.22
N ALA A 53 5.95 2.51 -12.93
CA ALA A 53 6.10 3.80 -12.33
C ALA A 53 4.79 4.35 -11.74
N GLN A 54 3.67 4.21 -12.45
CA GLN A 54 2.33 4.57 -11.94
C GLN A 54 1.93 3.70 -10.75
N LYS A 55 2.23 2.41 -10.78
CA LYS A 55 1.98 1.45 -9.70
C LYS A 55 2.71 1.84 -8.41
N GLU A 56 4.01 2.10 -8.47
CA GLU A 56 4.81 2.55 -7.33
C GLU A 56 4.33 3.90 -6.77
N PHE A 57 3.86 4.80 -7.65
CA PHE A 57 3.28 6.06 -7.24
C PHE A 57 1.95 5.85 -6.51
N ALA A 58 1.09 4.98 -7.03
CA ALA A 58 -0.17 4.62 -6.39
C ALA A 58 0.08 3.99 -5.01
N GLU A 59 0.99 3.01 -4.90
CA GLU A 59 1.36 2.38 -3.64
C GLU A 59 1.76 3.42 -2.57
N GLY A 60 2.64 4.36 -2.95
CA GLY A 60 3.08 5.42 -2.05
C GLY A 60 1.94 6.33 -1.57
N CYS A 61 1.09 6.80 -2.49
CA CYS A 61 -0.05 7.66 -2.17
C CYS A 61 -1.10 6.94 -1.31
N ILE A 62 -1.40 5.69 -1.63
CA ILE A 62 -2.34 4.85 -0.88
C ILE A 62 -1.80 4.58 0.53
N THR A 63 -0.54 4.18 0.65
CA THR A 63 0.11 3.91 1.94
C THR A 63 0.11 5.15 2.82
N LEU A 64 0.47 6.32 2.29
CA LEU A 64 0.42 7.58 3.03
C LEU A 64 -1.02 7.90 3.49
N ALA A 65 -2.02 7.75 2.60
CA ALA A 65 -3.40 8.05 2.93
C ALA A 65 -3.93 7.14 4.06
N LEU A 66 -3.71 5.83 3.98
CA LEU A 66 -4.19 4.85 4.95
C LEU A 66 -3.51 5.02 6.33
N ILE A 67 -2.20 5.22 6.36
CA ILE A 67 -1.47 5.37 7.63
C ILE A 67 -1.76 6.73 8.28
N CYS A 68 -1.98 7.80 7.49
CA CYS A 68 -2.27 9.14 8.00
C CYS A 68 -3.77 9.47 8.13
N GLU A 69 -4.67 8.48 8.04
CA GLU A 69 -6.13 8.65 8.17
C GLU A 69 -6.72 9.71 7.23
N LYS A 70 -6.24 9.73 5.99
CA LYS A 70 -6.72 10.62 4.94
C LYS A 70 -7.66 9.89 3.99
N ALA A 71 -8.42 10.68 3.23
CA ALA A 71 -9.21 10.14 2.13
C ALA A 71 -8.30 9.43 1.13
N LEU A 72 -8.69 8.21 0.74
CA LEU A 72 -7.96 7.42 -0.26
C LEU A 72 -8.12 8.10 -1.63
N PRO A 73 -7.02 8.49 -2.31
CA PRO A 73 -7.12 9.06 -3.65
C PRO A 73 -7.51 7.99 -4.66
N GLY A 74 -8.43 8.32 -5.56
CA GLY A 74 -8.77 7.46 -6.70
C GLY A 74 -7.78 7.59 -7.87
N PRO A 75 -7.84 6.68 -8.85
CA PRO A 75 -6.95 6.70 -10.02
C PRO A 75 -7.07 7.98 -10.83
N GLU A 76 -8.27 8.55 -10.96
CA GLU A 76 -8.50 9.82 -11.66
C GLU A 76 -7.82 10.98 -10.94
N THR A 77 -7.83 10.99 -9.60
CA THR A 77 -7.16 12.01 -8.79
C THR A 77 -5.65 11.93 -8.94
N LEU A 78 -5.11 10.72 -9.07
CA LEU A 78 -3.69 10.48 -9.26
C LEU A 78 -3.24 10.65 -10.71
N GLY A 79 -4.17 10.68 -11.68
CA GLY A 79 -3.87 10.76 -13.11
C GLY A 79 -3.21 9.50 -13.64
N ILE A 80 -3.60 8.31 -13.16
CA ILE A 80 -2.99 7.03 -13.53
C ILE A 80 -4.04 6.04 -14.06
N SER A 81 -3.56 4.97 -14.71
CA SER A 81 -4.44 3.91 -15.18
C SER A 81 -5.09 3.12 -14.03
N ASN A 82 -6.30 2.62 -14.24
CA ASN A 82 -6.98 1.76 -13.27
C ASN A 82 -6.17 0.49 -12.98
N ALA A 83 -5.47 -0.06 -13.97
CA ALA A 83 -4.64 -1.24 -13.80
C ALA A 83 -3.46 -0.96 -12.84
N SER A 84 -2.70 0.12 -13.08
CA SER A 84 -1.59 0.51 -12.21
C SER A 84 -2.06 0.86 -10.79
N TYR A 85 -3.25 1.48 -10.68
CA TYR A 85 -3.85 1.79 -9.38
C TYR A 85 -4.17 0.52 -8.58
N LEU A 86 -4.78 -0.48 -9.21
CA LEU A 86 -5.15 -1.73 -8.55
C LEU A 86 -3.92 -2.56 -8.15
N ASP A 87 -2.89 -2.55 -8.98
CA ASP A 87 -1.61 -3.20 -8.63
C ASP A 87 -0.96 -2.49 -7.44
N GLY A 88 -0.91 -1.16 -7.44
CA GLY A 88 -0.41 -0.36 -6.32
C GLY A 88 -1.24 -0.54 -5.04
N LEU A 89 -2.58 -0.65 -5.17
CA LEU A 89 -3.46 -0.98 -4.05
C LEU A 89 -3.13 -2.36 -3.47
N GLY A 90 -2.84 -3.34 -4.31
CA GLY A 90 -2.40 -4.66 -3.89
C GLY A 90 -1.05 -4.63 -3.17
N GLU A 91 -0.07 -3.88 -3.68
CA GLU A 91 1.26 -3.77 -3.07
C GLU A 91 1.22 -3.03 -1.73
N SER A 92 0.32 -2.05 -1.56
CA SER A 92 0.14 -1.35 -0.29
C SER A 92 -0.19 -2.28 0.88
N VAL A 93 -0.77 -3.47 0.64
CA VAL A 93 -1.02 -4.49 1.69
C VAL A 93 0.29 -4.93 2.34
N GLY A 94 1.37 -5.03 1.57
CA GLY A 94 2.72 -5.31 2.08
C GLY A 94 3.21 -4.22 3.04
N GLU A 95 2.98 -2.95 2.70
CA GLU A 95 3.37 -1.81 3.51
C GLU A 95 2.48 -1.67 4.77
N LEU A 96 1.20 -2.00 4.70
CA LEU A 96 0.34 -2.08 5.88
C LEU A 96 0.80 -3.20 6.84
N ARG A 97 1.20 -4.36 6.32
CA ARG A 97 1.83 -5.38 7.15
C ARG A 97 3.08 -4.85 7.85
N ARG A 98 3.96 -4.17 7.11
CA ARG A 98 5.16 -3.55 7.67
C ARG A 98 4.83 -2.57 8.79
N TYR A 99 3.82 -1.71 8.58
CA TYR A 99 3.32 -0.79 9.60
C TYR A 99 2.89 -1.54 10.87
N ILE A 100 2.09 -2.62 10.72
CA ILE A 100 1.64 -3.45 11.84
C ILE A 100 2.85 -4.04 12.59
N LEU A 101 3.81 -4.66 11.87
CA LEU A 101 4.99 -5.26 12.50
C LEU A 101 5.86 -4.23 13.22
N ASP A 102 6.04 -3.05 12.65
CA ASP A 102 6.76 -1.96 13.29
C ASP A 102 6.02 -1.42 14.53
N SER A 103 4.69 -1.38 14.48
CA SER A 103 3.84 -1.01 15.62
C SER A 103 3.92 -2.05 16.75
N LEU A 104 3.86 -3.34 16.42
CA LEU A 104 4.06 -4.43 17.38
C LEU A 104 5.42 -4.33 18.09
N ARG A 105 6.48 -4.00 17.35
CA ARG A 105 7.84 -3.82 17.88
C ARG A 105 7.94 -2.66 18.85
N ARG A 106 7.14 -1.60 18.66
CA ARG A 106 7.02 -0.43 19.54
C ARG A 106 6.03 -0.64 20.68
N GLU A 107 5.41 -1.81 20.78
CA GLU A 107 4.32 -2.12 21.71
C GLU A 107 3.07 -1.22 21.50
N ASP A 108 2.95 -0.56 20.35
CA ASP A 108 1.79 0.24 19.96
C ASP A 108 0.80 -0.59 19.14
N LEU A 109 -0.28 -1.00 19.77
CA LEU A 109 -1.33 -1.82 19.14
C LEU A 109 -2.55 -1.02 18.71
N SER A 110 -2.55 0.30 18.89
CA SER A 110 -3.72 1.16 18.76
C SER A 110 -4.44 1.01 17.42
N ARG A 111 -3.70 0.85 16.32
CA ARG A 111 -4.25 0.77 14.96
C ARG A 111 -4.02 -0.57 14.26
N CYS A 112 -3.43 -1.56 14.94
CA CYS A 112 -3.08 -2.82 14.27
C CYS A 112 -4.30 -3.59 13.75
N GLU A 113 -5.38 -3.68 14.53
CA GLU A 113 -6.65 -4.33 14.12
C GLU A 113 -7.35 -3.56 12.99
N GLU A 114 -7.31 -2.23 13.03
CA GLU A 114 -7.83 -1.38 11.97
C GLU A 114 -7.09 -1.65 10.66
N MET A 115 -5.76 -1.63 10.68
CA MET A 115 -4.95 -1.89 9.49
C MET A 115 -5.16 -3.30 8.94
N LEU A 116 -5.32 -4.30 9.79
CA LEU A 116 -5.67 -5.65 9.35
C LEU A 116 -7.04 -5.68 8.66
N THR A 117 -8.02 -4.94 9.18
CA THR A 117 -9.34 -4.79 8.56
C THR A 117 -9.26 -4.12 7.19
N VAL A 118 -8.41 -3.09 7.07
CA VAL A 118 -8.14 -2.41 5.78
C VAL A 118 -7.51 -3.37 4.77
N MET A 119 -6.55 -4.20 5.20
CA MET A 119 -5.95 -5.23 4.34
C MET A 119 -7.01 -6.23 3.82
N ASP A 120 -7.94 -6.68 4.68
CA ASP A 120 -9.06 -7.54 4.28
C ASP A 120 -10.00 -6.83 3.29
N ALA A 121 -10.29 -5.54 3.50
CA ALA A 121 -11.12 -4.76 2.59
C ALA A 121 -10.48 -4.59 1.20
N ILE A 122 -9.18 -4.30 1.15
CA ILE A 122 -8.43 -4.24 -0.12
C ILE A 122 -8.51 -5.58 -0.86
N TYR A 123 -8.26 -6.68 -0.16
CA TYR A 123 -8.37 -8.02 -0.73
C TYR A 123 -9.77 -8.29 -1.29
N GLY A 124 -10.82 -7.93 -0.53
CA GLY A 124 -12.22 -8.05 -0.97
C GLY A 124 -12.50 -7.26 -2.26
N VAL A 125 -12.02 -6.01 -2.35
CA VAL A 125 -12.15 -5.19 -3.56
C VAL A 125 -11.46 -5.86 -4.75
N LEU A 126 -10.20 -6.28 -4.60
CA LEU A 126 -9.43 -6.90 -5.68
C LEU A 126 -10.05 -8.20 -6.19
N LEU A 127 -10.72 -8.98 -5.31
CA LEU A 127 -11.45 -10.19 -5.70
C LEU A 127 -12.71 -9.90 -6.55
N THR A 128 -13.32 -8.72 -6.41
CA THR A 128 -14.52 -8.36 -7.16
C THR A 128 -14.22 -7.77 -8.54
N MET A 129 -12.94 -7.47 -8.81
CA MET A 129 -12.54 -6.89 -10.09
C MET A 129 -12.47 -7.96 -11.17
N ASP A 130 -13.37 -7.83 -12.18
CA ASP A 130 -13.43 -8.72 -13.33
C ASP A 130 -12.64 -8.09 -14.49
N PHE A 131 -11.42 -8.55 -14.72
CA PHE A 131 -10.52 -8.01 -15.74
C PHE A 131 -10.38 -8.95 -16.94
N PRO A 132 -10.16 -8.39 -18.17
CA PRO A 132 -9.76 -9.19 -19.32
C PRO A 132 -8.53 -10.08 -19.01
N GLU A 133 -8.49 -11.27 -19.62
CA GLU A 133 -7.52 -12.34 -19.29
C GLU A 133 -6.06 -11.90 -19.19
N LEU A 134 -5.61 -10.92 -19.95
CA LEU A 134 -4.22 -10.40 -19.95
C LEU A 134 -3.86 -9.65 -18.67
N LEU A 135 -4.83 -8.97 -18.05
CA LEU A 135 -4.65 -8.29 -16.75
C LEU A 135 -4.98 -9.26 -15.60
N ALA A 136 -5.84 -10.24 -15.81
CA ALA A 136 -6.26 -11.20 -14.80
C ALA A 136 -5.12 -12.12 -14.31
N HIS A 137 -4.13 -12.44 -15.14
CA HIS A 137 -3.01 -13.28 -14.72
C HIS A 137 -2.13 -12.63 -13.64
N GLY A 138 -1.84 -11.35 -13.80
CA GLY A 138 -1.10 -10.57 -12.78
C GLY A 138 -1.91 -10.43 -11.49
N LEU A 139 -3.17 -10.03 -11.59
CA LEU A 139 -4.04 -9.78 -10.45
C LEU A 139 -4.36 -11.04 -9.63
N ARG A 140 -4.54 -12.20 -10.27
CA ARG A 140 -4.73 -13.48 -9.55
C ARG A 140 -3.50 -13.85 -8.71
N HIS A 141 -2.31 -13.73 -9.29
CA HIS A 141 -1.08 -13.97 -8.54
C HIS A 141 -0.94 -12.98 -7.37
N THR A 142 -1.28 -11.72 -7.60
CA THR A 142 -1.30 -10.67 -6.57
C THR A 142 -2.29 -10.99 -5.47
N THR A 143 -3.53 -11.40 -5.78
CA THR A 143 -4.55 -11.73 -4.77
C THR A 143 -4.18 -12.96 -3.95
N ASP A 144 -3.60 -14.00 -4.54
CA ASP A 144 -3.10 -15.17 -3.80
C ASP A 144 -1.96 -14.79 -2.85
N THR A 145 -1.05 -13.92 -3.29
CA THR A 145 0.04 -13.39 -2.47
C THR A 145 -0.49 -12.57 -1.31
N ILE A 146 -1.43 -11.65 -1.56
CA ILE A 146 -2.08 -10.79 -0.56
C ILE A 146 -2.77 -11.62 0.51
N ARG A 147 -3.54 -12.66 0.13
CA ARG A 147 -4.17 -13.57 1.06
C ARG A 147 -3.15 -14.18 2.03
N GLY A 148 -2.03 -14.67 1.50
CA GLY A 148 -0.96 -15.23 2.33
C GLY A 148 -0.32 -14.20 3.27
N VAL A 149 -0.21 -12.93 2.84
CA VAL A 149 0.28 -11.82 3.67
C VAL A 149 -0.69 -11.54 4.81
N ILE A 150 -1.99 -11.42 4.54
CA ILE A 150 -3.04 -11.16 5.52
C ILE A 150 -3.08 -12.25 6.59
N GLU A 151 -3.09 -13.54 6.19
CA GLU A 151 -3.15 -14.66 7.14
C GLU A 151 -1.93 -14.68 8.08
N ARG A 152 -0.73 -14.44 7.56
CA ARG A 152 0.48 -14.33 8.39
C ARG A 152 0.39 -13.14 9.35
N THR A 153 -0.09 -11.98 8.88
CA THR A 153 -0.26 -10.78 9.71
C THR A 153 -1.26 -11.02 10.84
N ARG A 154 -2.37 -11.68 10.54
CA ARG A 154 -3.39 -12.07 11.52
C ARG A 154 -2.82 -12.99 12.60
N GLY A 155 -1.99 -13.96 12.19
CA GLY A 155 -1.27 -14.86 13.11
C GLY A 155 -0.33 -14.08 14.04
N ASP A 156 0.53 -13.22 13.49
CA ASP A 156 1.50 -12.42 14.24
C ASP A 156 0.80 -11.51 15.26
N LEU A 157 -0.27 -10.83 14.83
CA LEU A 157 -1.06 -9.93 15.69
C LEU A 157 -1.76 -10.70 16.81
N THR A 158 -2.37 -11.87 16.51
CA THR A 158 -3.03 -12.72 17.50
C THR A 158 -2.05 -13.16 18.59
N VAL A 159 -0.85 -13.60 18.23
CA VAL A 159 0.17 -14.02 19.19
C VAL A 159 0.59 -12.83 20.07
N SER A 160 0.85 -11.68 19.48
CA SER A 160 1.27 -10.47 20.20
C SER A 160 0.20 -9.99 21.20
N LEU A 161 -1.08 -10.01 20.79
CA LEU A 161 -2.20 -9.67 21.66
C LEU A 161 -2.33 -10.64 22.86
N ARG A 162 -2.15 -11.94 22.62
CA ARG A 162 -2.20 -12.95 23.69
C ARG A 162 -1.04 -12.78 24.68
N GLN A 163 0.17 -12.52 24.19
CA GLN A 163 1.34 -12.28 25.02
C GLN A 163 1.15 -11.03 25.89
N ARG A 164 0.61 -9.93 25.32
CA ARG A 164 0.31 -8.71 26.07
C ARG A 164 -0.72 -8.96 27.18
N LYS A 165 -1.81 -9.71 26.88
CA LYS A 165 -2.81 -10.08 27.88
C LYS A 165 -2.22 -10.92 29.01
N LEU A 166 -1.32 -11.85 28.70
CA LEU A 166 -0.62 -12.66 29.69
C LEU A 166 0.30 -11.83 30.57
N LYS A 167 1.11 -10.93 29.95
CA LYS A 167 1.99 -10.00 30.67
C LYS A 167 1.21 -9.12 31.65
N ALA A 168 0.07 -8.57 31.22
CA ALA A 168 -0.80 -7.77 32.09
C ALA A 168 -1.30 -8.57 33.31
N ARG A 169 -1.82 -9.79 33.08
CA ARG A 169 -2.31 -10.66 34.18
C ARG A 169 -1.19 -11.05 35.18
N LEU A 170 0.03 -11.25 34.70
CA LEU A 170 1.15 -11.57 35.57
C LEU A 170 1.53 -10.37 36.45
N ASN A 171 1.47 -9.16 35.89
CA ASN A 171 1.75 -7.93 36.65
C ASN A 171 0.67 -7.64 37.71
N ASP A 172 -0.59 -8.06 37.50
CA ASP A 172 -1.70 -7.89 38.44
C ASP A 172 -1.63 -8.89 39.62
N LEU A 173 -0.79 -9.94 39.51
CA LEU A 173 -0.63 -10.98 40.51
C LEU A 173 0.61 -10.79 41.42
N GLY A 174 1.48 -9.86 41.12
CA GLY A 174 2.70 -9.58 41.88
C GLY A 174 2.66 -8.21 42.54
#